data_3341b6b08d24c13d605f87051269b355
#
_entry.id   3341b6b08d24c13d605f87051269b355
#
_cell.length_a   1.000
_cell.length_b   1.000
_cell.length_c   1.000
_cell.angle_alpha   90.00
_cell.angle_beta   90.00
_cell.angle_gamma   90.00
#
_symmetry.space_group_name_H-M   'P 1'
#
loop_
_entity.id
_entity.type
_entity.pdbx_description
1 polymer ?
#
loop_
_entity_poly.entity_id
_entity_poly.type
_entity_poly.pdbx_seq_one_letter_code
_entity_poly.pdbx_strand_id
1 'polypeptide(L)'
;MVDVSTPTGEAVEFRPRRIRWVAGISAAAVVILFTVLSFGLHGATGEGMGQFARGDQTAMIGLGVLAAAGILAFARPRVRADAEHVRIRNVIGAFDLPWSAVRAVRFDRNSAWAMLELHDDETVPVHALQAADKDYAVAGVRALRALHSAASS
;
A
#
# COMPACT_ATOMS: atom_id res chain seq x y z
N MET A 1 -7.39 -14.07 20.20
CA MET A 1 -6.25 -14.69 20.86
C MET A 1 -5.14 -14.74 19.83
N VAL A 2 -4.22 -13.78 19.91
CA VAL A 2 -3.09 -13.71 18.98
C VAL A 2 -1.99 -14.56 19.63
N ASP A 3 -1.70 -15.67 19.02
CA ASP A 3 -0.61 -16.56 19.42
C ASP A 3 0.72 -15.81 19.19
N VAL A 4 1.32 -15.36 20.27
CA VAL A 4 2.67 -14.78 20.29
C VAL A 4 3.64 -15.93 20.53
N SER A 5 3.69 -16.83 19.58
CA SER A 5 4.80 -17.76 19.49
C SER A 5 5.97 -16.97 18.90
N THR A 6 6.98 -16.74 19.71
CA THR A 6 8.26 -16.14 19.32
C THR A 6 8.93 -17.09 18.30
N PRO A 7 9.01 -16.75 17.02
CA PRO A 7 9.68 -17.62 16.06
C PRO A 7 11.14 -17.19 15.94
N THR A 8 12.01 -17.99 16.47
CA THR A 8 13.43 -18.02 16.14
C THR A 8 13.53 -18.28 14.63
N GLY A 9 13.81 -17.24 13.85
CA GLY A 9 14.15 -17.39 12.43
C GLY A 9 13.00 -17.41 11.41
N GLU A 10 11.75 -17.28 11.81
CA GLU A 10 10.61 -17.30 10.89
C GLU A 10 10.35 -15.89 10.30
N ALA A 11 10.30 -15.81 8.97
CA ALA A 11 10.04 -14.56 8.27
C ALA A 11 8.64 -14.03 8.59
N VAL A 12 8.55 -12.77 9.02
CA VAL A 12 7.27 -12.09 9.24
C VAL A 12 6.89 -11.25 8.02
N GLU A 13 5.61 -11.25 7.67
CA GLU A 13 5.09 -10.41 6.58
C GLU A 13 3.91 -9.58 7.06
N PHE A 14 3.97 -8.26 6.79
CA PHE A 14 2.87 -7.34 7.07
C PHE A 14 2.42 -6.62 5.81
N ARG A 15 1.10 -6.47 5.69
CA ARG A 15 0.43 -5.74 4.60
C ARG A 15 -0.64 -4.83 5.16
N PRO A 16 -0.81 -3.60 4.64
CA PRO A 16 -1.82 -2.68 5.12
C PRO A 16 -3.21 -3.27 4.88
N ARG A 17 -4.01 -3.37 5.94
CA ARG A 17 -5.34 -4.00 5.85
C ARG A 17 -6.40 -3.02 5.39
N ARG A 18 -6.48 -1.85 6.02
CA ARG A 18 -7.53 -0.86 5.73
C ARG A 18 -7.41 -0.29 4.33
N ILE A 19 -6.21 0.12 3.92
CA ILE A 19 -6.02 0.73 2.61
C ILE A 19 -6.39 -0.23 1.47
N ARG A 20 -6.22 -1.53 1.64
CA ARG A 20 -6.62 -2.53 0.63
C ARG A 20 -8.13 -2.56 0.42
N TRP A 21 -8.91 -2.50 1.51
CA TRP A 21 -10.37 -2.43 1.43
C TRP A 21 -10.83 -1.11 0.83
N VAL A 22 -10.29 0.01 1.32
CA VAL A 22 -10.61 1.34 0.79
C VAL A 22 -10.24 1.43 -0.69
N ALA A 23 -9.04 1.01 -1.09
CA ALA A 23 -8.62 1.01 -2.48
C ALA A 23 -9.50 0.11 -3.35
N GLY A 24 -9.88 -1.09 -2.87
CA GLY A 24 -10.79 -1.99 -3.59
C GLY A 24 -12.17 -1.39 -3.82
N ILE A 25 -12.77 -0.83 -2.78
CA ILE A 25 -14.10 -0.16 -2.87
C ILE A 25 -14.03 1.06 -3.79
N SER A 26 -12.98 1.90 -3.63
CA SER A 26 -12.80 3.09 -4.46
C SER A 26 -12.57 2.73 -5.93
N ALA A 27 -11.78 1.71 -6.22
CA ALA A 27 -11.53 1.24 -7.57
C ALA A 27 -12.84 0.72 -8.22
N ALA A 28 -13.62 -0.07 -7.48
CA ALA A 28 -14.92 -0.55 -7.96
C ALA A 28 -15.89 0.63 -8.22
N ALA A 29 -15.97 1.60 -7.31
CA ALA A 29 -16.81 2.79 -7.46
C ALA A 29 -16.41 3.61 -8.70
N VAL A 30 -15.12 3.77 -8.96
CA VAL A 30 -14.62 4.50 -10.15
C VAL A 30 -15.01 3.75 -11.43
N VAL A 31 -14.82 2.44 -11.50
CA VAL A 31 -15.21 1.66 -12.69
C VAL A 31 -16.72 1.75 -12.93
N ILE A 32 -17.53 1.60 -11.88
CA ILE A 32 -18.99 1.72 -11.99
C ILE A 32 -19.36 3.12 -12.47
N LEU A 33 -18.79 4.17 -11.89
CA LEU A 33 -19.08 5.55 -12.27
C LEU A 33 -18.79 5.79 -13.76
N PHE A 34 -17.59 5.42 -14.23
CA PHE A 34 -17.22 5.61 -15.63
C PHE A 34 -18.06 4.75 -16.58
N THR A 35 -18.46 3.56 -16.14
CA THR A 35 -19.39 2.71 -16.90
C THR A 35 -20.77 3.35 -17.02
N VAL A 36 -21.36 3.79 -15.90
CA VAL A 36 -22.67 4.46 -15.87
C VAL A 36 -22.66 5.73 -16.72
N LEU A 37 -21.63 6.57 -16.58
CA LEU A 37 -21.47 7.77 -17.38
C LEU A 37 -21.35 7.43 -18.88
N SER A 38 -20.62 6.38 -19.22
CA SER A 38 -20.46 5.91 -20.60
C SER A 38 -21.78 5.50 -21.25
N PHE A 39 -22.68 4.89 -20.49
CA PHE A 39 -24.04 4.55 -20.98
C PHE A 39 -25.00 5.75 -20.93
N GLY A 40 -24.88 6.62 -19.93
CA GLY A 40 -25.75 7.79 -19.77
C GLY A 40 -25.53 8.88 -20.82
N LEU A 41 -24.35 8.93 -21.41
CA LEU A 41 -24.01 9.88 -22.49
C LEU A 41 -24.47 9.40 -23.88
N HIS A 42 -25.12 8.24 -23.98
CA HIS A 42 -25.78 7.77 -25.19
C HIS A 42 -27.08 8.53 -25.41
N GLY A 43 -27.07 9.55 -26.22
CA GLY A 43 -28.24 10.28 -26.63
C GLY A 43 -28.00 11.79 -26.68
N ALA A 44 -28.33 12.38 -27.82
CA ALA A 44 -28.47 13.81 -28.08
C ALA A 44 -27.69 14.77 -27.18
N THR A 45 -26.44 14.93 -27.43
CA THR A 45 -25.80 16.23 -27.24
C THR A 45 -26.38 17.12 -28.32
N GLY A 46 -26.98 18.25 -27.92
CA GLY A 46 -27.73 19.12 -28.78
C GLY A 46 -27.08 19.52 -30.09
N GLU A 47 -27.85 20.03 -31.01
CA GLU A 47 -27.45 20.44 -32.36
C GLU A 47 -26.07 21.09 -32.40
N GLY A 48 -25.11 20.43 -33.05
CA GLY A 48 -23.78 20.99 -33.31
C GLY A 48 -22.61 20.38 -32.58
N MET A 49 -22.79 19.50 -31.58
CA MET A 49 -21.69 18.75 -30.96
C MET A 49 -21.74 17.28 -31.39
N GLY A 50 -20.56 16.73 -31.73
CA GLY A 50 -20.41 15.38 -32.27
C GLY A 50 -21.14 14.30 -31.48
N GLN A 51 -21.58 13.26 -32.19
CA GLN A 51 -22.23 12.10 -31.59
C GLN A 51 -21.22 11.30 -30.77
N PHE A 52 -21.58 10.97 -29.53
CA PHE A 52 -20.79 10.07 -28.70
C PHE A 52 -20.80 8.67 -29.34
N ALA A 53 -19.67 8.30 -29.93
CA ALA A 53 -19.52 7.08 -30.69
C ALA A 53 -19.17 5.88 -29.77
N ARG A 54 -19.34 4.66 -30.31
CA ARG A 54 -18.93 3.44 -29.57
C ARG A 54 -17.46 3.45 -29.15
N GLY A 55 -16.58 4.12 -29.93
CA GLY A 55 -15.18 4.32 -29.59
C GLY A 55 -14.99 5.13 -28.32
N ASP A 56 -15.76 6.20 -28.15
CA ASP A 56 -15.70 7.07 -26.97
C ASP A 56 -16.18 6.33 -25.71
N GLN A 57 -17.19 5.47 -25.86
CA GLN A 57 -17.65 4.60 -24.78
C GLN A 57 -16.56 3.66 -24.30
N THR A 58 -15.89 2.99 -25.22
CA THR A 58 -14.79 2.06 -24.91
C THR A 58 -13.62 2.81 -24.26
N ALA A 59 -13.29 4.00 -24.77
CA ALA A 59 -12.24 4.84 -24.20
C ALA A 59 -12.57 5.28 -22.78
N MET A 60 -13.82 5.64 -22.52
CA MET A 60 -14.27 6.07 -21.19
C MET A 60 -14.22 4.94 -20.16
N ILE A 61 -14.68 3.75 -20.52
CA ILE A 61 -14.56 2.56 -19.67
C ILE A 61 -13.08 2.22 -19.45
N GLY A 62 -12.27 2.28 -20.50
CA GLY A 62 -10.82 2.05 -20.42
C GLY A 62 -10.13 3.01 -19.46
N LEU A 63 -10.52 4.30 -19.49
CA LEU A 63 -10.00 5.30 -18.54
C LEU A 63 -10.40 4.98 -17.10
N GLY A 64 -11.64 4.54 -16.87
CA GLY A 64 -12.12 4.08 -15.56
C GLY A 64 -11.30 2.89 -15.03
N VAL A 65 -11.00 1.92 -15.90
CA VAL A 65 -10.17 0.75 -15.56
C VAL A 65 -8.73 1.17 -15.23
N LEU A 66 -8.13 2.08 -16.01
CA LEU A 66 -6.79 2.60 -15.75
C LEU A 66 -6.73 3.36 -14.41
N ALA A 67 -7.73 4.20 -14.13
CA ALA A 67 -7.84 4.90 -12.85
C ALA A 67 -7.97 3.91 -11.68
N ALA A 68 -8.79 2.87 -11.82
CA ALA A 68 -8.93 1.81 -10.82
C ALA A 68 -7.61 1.04 -10.60
N ALA A 69 -6.87 0.74 -11.66
CA ALA A 69 -5.54 0.11 -11.55
C ALA A 69 -4.55 1.00 -10.79
N GLY A 70 -4.57 2.31 -11.04
CA GLY A 70 -3.79 3.30 -10.28
C GLY A 70 -4.15 3.29 -8.78
N ILE A 71 -5.44 3.31 -8.45
CA ILE A 71 -5.92 3.23 -7.06
C ILE A 71 -5.45 1.93 -6.39
N LEU A 72 -5.55 0.79 -7.07
CA LEU A 72 -5.13 -0.51 -6.54
C LEU A 72 -3.62 -0.61 -6.33
N ALA A 73 -2.81 0.20 -7.03
CA ALA A 73 -1.37 0.26 -6.82
C ALA A 73 -1.02 0.73 -5.39
N PHE A 74 -1.85 1.58 -4.77
CA PHE A 74 -1.69 2.00 -3.38
C PHE A 74 -1.96 0.88 -2.35
N ALA A 75 -2.57 -0.23 -2.76
CA ALA A 75 -2.79 -1.41 -1.92
C ALA A 75 -1.63 -2.42 -1.97
N ARG A 76 -0.57 -2.16 -2.75
CA ARG A 76 0.57 -3.07 -2.95
C ARG A 76 1.67 -3.05 -1.88
N PRO A 77 1.81 -2.02 -1.00
CA PRO A 77 2.87 -2.01 -0.01
C PRO A 77 2.89 -3.30 0.81
N ARG A 78 4.09 -3.77 1.12
CA ARG A 78 4.34 -4.90 2.01
C ARG A 78 5.71 -4.78 2.66
N VAL A 79 5.84 -5.29 3.85
CA VAL A 79 7.13 -5.49 4.52
C VAL A 79 7.28 -6.96 4.89
N ARG A 80 8.42 -7.51 4.58
CA ARG A 80 8.88 -8.84 5.02
C ARG A 80 10.18 -8.68 5.78
N ALA A 81 10.29 -9.35 6.90
CA ALA A 81 11.50 -9.33 7.68
C ALA A 81 11.80 -10.74 8.18
N ASP A 82 13.07 -11.10 8.14
CA ASP A 82 13.63 -12.33 8.69
C ASP A 82 14.79 -11.99 9.66
N ALA A 83 15.55 -12.97 10.06
CA ALA A 83 16.67 -12.76 11.00
C ALA A 83 17.80 -11.89 10.44
N GLU A 84 17.94 -11.79 9.13
CA GLU A 84 19.09 -11.16 8.45
C GLU A 84 18.71 -9.86 7.75
N HIS A 85 17.50 -9.82 7.13
CA HIS A 85 17.08 -8.75 6.25
C HIS A 85 15.67 -8.23 6.53
N VAL A 86 15.44 -6.98 6.20
CA VAL A 86 14.12 -6.38 6.06
C VAL A 86 13.90 -5.92 4.62
N ARG A 87 12.88 -6.49 3.99
CA ARG A 87 12.47 -6.19 2.61
C ARG A 87 11.20 -5.37 2.63
N ILE A 88 11.29 -4.16 2.11
CA ILE A 88 10.18 -3.21 2.07
C ILE A 88 9.80 -3.01 0.62
N ARG A 89 8.53 -3.18 0.31
CA ARG A 89 7.94 -2.78 -0.97
C ARG A 89 6.92 -1.70 -0.70
N ASN A 90 7.21 -0.50 -1.15
CA ASN A 90 6.32 0.64 -1.08
C ASN A 90 5.47 0.77 -2.36
N VAL A 91 4.65 1.82 -2.47
CA VAL A 91 3.93 2.17 -3.71
C VAL A 91 4.93 2.43 -4.82
N ILE A 92 5.95 3.22 -4.51
CA ILE A 92 7.09 3.53 -5.37
C ILE A 92 8.36 3.07 -4.65
N GLY A 93 9.12 2.21 -5.30
CA GLY A 93 10.39 1.69 -4.79
C GLY A 93 10.26 0.44 -3.92
N ALA A 94 11.36 -0.28 -3.88
CA ALA A 94 11.56 -1.44 -3.04
C ALA A 94 12.97 -1.38 -2.43
N PHE A 95 13.10 -1.80 -1.18
CA PHE A 95 14.35 -1.82 -0.43
C PHE A 95 14.59 -3.20 0.14
N ASP A 96 15.81 -3.68 0.05
CA ASP A 96 16.28 -4.91 0.70
C ASP A 96 17.49 -4.51 1.55
N LEU A 97 17.30 -4.47 2.85
CA LEU A 97 18.25 -3.92 3.79
C LEU A 97 18.67 -4.99 4.81
N PRO A 98 19.97 -5.23 5.01
CA PRO A 98 20.41 -6.02 6.15
C PRO A 98 20.14 -5.24 7.45
N TRP A 99 19.85 -5.94 8.53
CA TRP A 99 19.60 -5.28 9.82
C TRP A 99 20.79 -4.43 10.31
N SER A 100 22.01 -4.79 9.91
CA SER A 100 23.20 -4.00 10.19
C SER A 100 23.21 -2.59 9.61
N ALA A 101 22.41 -2.33 8.57
CA ALA A 101 22.25 -0.99 8.00
C ALA A 101 21.19 -0.17 8.75
N VAL A 102 20.32 -0.82 9.52
CA VAL A 102 19.20 -0.17 10.24
C VAL A 102 19.65 0.27 11.61
N ARG A 103 19.55 1.57 11.90
CA ARG A 103 19.84 2.16 13.21
C ARG A 103 18.66 1.99 14.16
N ALA A 104 17.45 2.27 13.70
CA ALA A 104 16.24 2.20 14.52
C ALA A 104 14.97 2.00 13.70
N VAL A 105 13.97 1.36 14.31
CA VAL A 105 12.59 1.28 13.80
C VAL A 105 11.74 2.31 14.55
N ARG A 106 11.33 3.37 13.85
CA ARG A 106 10.51 4.45 14.41
C ARG A 106 9.05 4.37 14.01
N PHE A 107 8.21 4.72 14.96
CA PHE A 107 6.78 4.90 14.71
C PHE A 107 6.26 5.95 15.69
N ASP A 108 6.23 7.20 15.25
CA ASP A 108 5.83 8.32 16.05
C ASP A 108 4.31 8.55 15.98
N ARG A 109 3.75 9.16 17.03
CA ARG A 109 2.29 9.39 17.14
C ARG A 109 1.72 10.25 16.01
N ASN A 110 2.54 11.12 15.42
CA ASN A 110 2.15 12.03 14.35
C ASN A 110 2.55 11.52 12.95
N SER A 111 3.18 10.36 12.88
CA SER A 111 3.58 9.75 11.61
C SER A 111 2.46 8.90 11.03
N ALA A 112 2.20 9.04 9.73
CA ALA A 112 1.20 8.25 9.04
C ALA A 112 1.61 6.76 8.87
N TRP A 113 2.91 6.47 8.91
CA TRP A 113 3.52 5.14 8.77
C TRP A 113 4.80 5.01 9.60
N ALA A 114 5.24 3.76 9.78
CA ALA A 114 6.52 3.47 10.41
C ALA A 114 7.69 3.82 9.48
N MET A 115 8.85 4.08 10.07
CA MET A 115 10.07 4.46 9.36
C MET A 115 11.25 3.64 9.87
N LEU A 116 12.17 3.29 8.97
CA LEU A 116 13.49 2.77 9.32
C LEU A 116 14.50 3.91 9.22
N GLU A 117 15.19 4.20 10.30
CA GLU A 117 16.38 5.07 10.27
C GLU A 117 17.59 4.21 9.96
N LEU A 118 18.40 4.62 9.00
CA LEU A 118 19.63 3.96 8.62
C LEU A 118 20.85 4.61 9.29
N HIS A 119 21.98 3.93 9.29
CA HIS A 119 23.23 4.45 9.87
C HIS A 119 23.86 5.59 9.06
N ASP A 120 23.50 5.74 7.79
CA ASP A 120 23.90 6.82 6.89
C ASP A 120 22.98 8.06 6.98
N ASP A 121 22.15 8.14 8.00
CA ASP A 121 21.14 9.17 8.25
C ASP A 121 20.00 9.22 7.22
N GLU A 122 19.90 8.26 6.31
CA GLU A 122 18.74 8.09 5.44
C GLU A 122 17.55 7.49 6.22
N THR A 123 16.35 7.76 5.72
CA THR A 123 15.11 7.25 6.32
C THR A 123 14.26 6.58 5.27
N VAL A 124 13.88 5.32 5.51
CA VAL A 124 13.06 4.52 4.62
C VAL A 124 11.65 4.37 5.19
N PRO A 125 10.60 4.89 4.51
CA PRO A 125 9.24 4.74 4.96
C PRO A 125 8.74 3.30 4.75
N VAL A 126 7.99 2.78 5.73
CA VAL A 126 7.38 1.45 5.69
C VAL A 126 5.87 1.62 5.50
N HIS A 127 5.42 1.85 4.27
CA HIS A 127 4.02 2.10 3.95
C HIS A 127 3.09 0.91 4.26
N ALA A 128 3.64 -0.26 4.54
CA ALA A 128 2.88 -1.43 4.97
C ALA A 128 2.36 -1.33 6.41
N LEU A 129 3.01 -0.51 7.26
CA LEU A 129 2.66 -0.30 8.66
C LEU A 129 2.13 1.12 8.86
N GLN A 130 0.83 1.29 8.67
CA GLN A 130 0.16 2.59 8.73
C GLN A 130 -0.53 2.83 10.06
N ALA A 131 -0.50 4.07 10.55
CA ALA A 131 -1.20 4.47 11.78
C ALA A 131 -2.71 4.19 11.70
N ALA A 132 -3.31 4.23 10.51
CA ALA A 132 -4.70 3.89 10.28
C ALA A 132 -5.05 2.44 10.67
N ASP A 133 -4.09 1.52 10.60
CA ASP A 133 -4.26 0.10 10.98
C ASP A 133 -4.10 -0.14 12.49
N LYS A 134 -3.87 0.91 13.30
CA LYS A 134 -3.84 0.91 14.77
C LYS A 134 -3.00 -0.24 15.35
N ASP A 135 -3.64 -1.14 16.13
CA ASP A 135 -2.96 -2.24 16.84
C ASP A 135 -2.20 -3.18 15.91
N TYR A 136 -2.66 -3.34 14.66
CA TYR A 136 -1.93 -4.14 13.66
C TYR A 136 -0.60 -3.51 13.28
N ALA A 137 -0.56 -2.19 13.09
CA ALA A 137 0.68 -1.48 12.81
C ALA A 137 1.64 -1.53 14.01
N VAL A 138 1.11 -1.37 15.23
CA VAL A 138 1.89 -1.46 16.48
C VAL A 138 2.49 -2.87 16.63
N ALA A 139 1.72 -3.92 16.37
CA ALA A 139 2.21 -5.29 16.41
C ALA A 139 3.32 -5.53 15.38
N GLY A 140 3.16 -5.00 14.16
CA GLY A 140 4.18 -5.06 13.12
C GLY A 140 5.47 -4.34 13.50
N VAL A 141 5.38 -3.15 14.06
CA VAL A 141 6.56 -2.39 14.53
C VAL A 141 7.26 -3.12 15.68
N ARG A 142 6.51 -3.72 16.61
CA ARG A 142 7.10 -4.54 17.70
C ARG A 142 7.86 -5.75 17.14
N ALA A 143 7.31 -6.44 16.16
CA ALA A 143 7.96 -7.58 15.52
C ALA A 143 9.26 -7.14 14.80
N LEU A 144 9.23 -6.03 14.04
CA LEU A 144 10.44 -5.50 13.40
C LEU A 144 11.51 -5.09 14.42
N ARG A 145 11.12 -4.46 15.54
CA ARG A 145 12.06 -4.11 16.61
C ARG A 145 12.67 -5.33 17.28
N ALA A 146 11.88 -6.38 17.48
CA ALA A 146 12.37 -7.64 18.04
C ALA A 146 13.43 -8.29 17.15
N LEU A 147 13.16 -8.36 15.83
CA LEU A 147 14.12 -8.90 14.85
C LEU A 147 15.38 -8.04 14.76
N HIS A 148 15.25 -6.72 14.72
CA HIS A 148 16.39 -5.80 14.73
C HIS A 148 17.26 -5.97 15.99
N SER A 149 16.63 -6.07 17.18
CA SER A 149 17.35 -6.28 18.45
C SER A 149 18.08 -7.62 18.47
N ALA A 150 17.45 -8.68 17.95
CA ALA A 150 18.07 -10.01 17.87
C ALA A 150 19.25 -10.06 16.90
N ALA A 151 19.17 -9.31 15.80
CA ALA A 151 20.24 -9.22 14.81
C ALA A 151 21.44 -8.35 15.27
N SER A 152 21.20 -7.48 16.27
CA SER A 152 22.22 -6.56 16.82
C SER A 152 22.90 -7.11 18.07
N SER A 153 22.52 -8.30 18.52
CA SER A 153 23.10 -9.00 19.70
C SER A 153 24.19 -9.95 19.30
#